data_b4e68b004df64334440ff5c858a24063
#
_entry.id   b4e68b004df64334440ff5c858a24063
#
_cell.length_a   1.000
_cell.length_b   1.000
_cell.length_c   1.000
_cell.angle_alpha   90.00
_cell.angle_beta   90.00
_cell.angle_gamma   90.00
#
_symmetry.space_group_name_H-M   'P 1'
#
loop_
_entity.id
_entity.type
_entity.pdbx_description
1 polymer ?
#
loop_
_entity_poly.entity_id
_entity_poly.type
_entity_poly.pdbx_seq_one_letter_code
_entity_poly.pdbx_strand_id
1 'polypeptide(L)'
;MLKVPPKNSREKTKNLLLTLQDKICSELENVDGKGKFTEESWLRNEGGGGRSRVLKNGSIFEQAGVNFSEVQGQELPQSIISQRPEAKGHEWFATGTSMVLHPKNPYIPTVHLNYRYFEAGPVWWFGGGADLTPFYPYLSDVRNFHNEHKKACEKVDKDLHKVFKPWCDEYFFLKHRNESRGIGGIFYDYQDGSGNIYRGNNQNGGASKASQDIGRSNLNWDSLFSLSENCGQAFLPSYLPIIEKRASQTYESKEREFQLYRRGRYVEFNLVWDRGTIFGLQTNGRTESILMSLPPLARWEYGYKAKKGSREEFLTSIFTKPQDWLNDKKLEKFCIENNIFD
;
A
#
# COMPACT_ATOMS: atom_id res chain seq x y z
N MET A 1 -20.99 10.81 19.35
CA MET A 1 -21.63 9.48 19.19
C MET A 1 -21.07 8.87 17.92
N LEU A 2 -20.53 7.66 18.00
CA LEU A 2 -20.18 6.88 16.80
C LEU A 2 -21.48 6.67 16.00
N LYS A 3 -21.46 7.07 14.73
CA LYS A 3 -22.63 6.85 13.86
C LYS A 3 -22.60 5.38 13.44
N VAL A 4 -23.71 4.67 13.67
CA VAL A 4 -23.88 3.29 13.22
C VAL A 4 -23.66 3.24 11.70
N PRO A 5 -22.94 2.23 11.16
CA PRO A 5 -22.77 2.11 9.72
C PRO A 5 -24.12 1.85 9.02
N PRO A 6 -24.23 2.18 7.72
CA PRO A 6 -25.44 1.85 6.94
C PRO A 6 -25.73 0.35 6.97
N LYS A 7 -27.01 -0.04 6.94
CA LYS A 7 -27.43 -1.46 6.97
C LYS A 7 -26.75 -2.36 5.91
N ASN A 8 -26.37 -1.79 4.76
CA ASN A 8 -25.72 -2.49 3.64
C ASN A 8 -24.23 -2.17 3.52
N SER A 9 -23.59 -1.69 4.60
CA SER A 9 -22.17 -1.32 4.64
C SER A 9 -21.25 -2.47 4.19
N ARG A 10 -21.47 -3.68 4.72
CA ARG A 10 -20.71 -4.89 4.40
C ARG A 10 -20.80 -5.24 2.91
N GLU A 11 -22.01 -5.27 2.36
CA GLU A 11 -22.21 -5.58 0.95
C GLU A 11 -21.62 -4.52 0.02
N LYS A 12 -21.85 -3.24 0.31
CA LYS A 12 -21.27 -2.13 -0.48
C LYS A 12 -19.75 -2.20 -0.50
N THR A 13 -19.10 -2.37 0.64
CA THR A 13 -17.63 -2.43 0.72
C THR A 13 -17.07 -3.68 0.05
N LYS A 14 -17.71 -4.82 0.23
CA LYS A 14 -17.38 -6.06 -0.49
C LYS A 14 -17.40 -5.86 -2.00
N ASN A 15 -18.49 -5.33 -2.52
CA ASN A 15 -18.68 -5.12 -3.96
C ASN A 15 -17.64 -4.13 -4.53
N LEU A 16 -17.36 -3.03 -3.82
CA LEU A 16 -16.31 -2.09 -4.20
C LEU A 16 -14.95 -2.79 -4.34
N LEU A 17 -14.57 -3.57 -3.33
CA LEU A 17 -13.27 -4.21 -3.26
C LEU A 17 -13.09 -5.36 -4.27
N LEU A 18 -14.16 -6.12 -4.53
CA LEU A 18 -14.17 -7.13 -5.60
C LEU A 18 -14.05 -6.49 -6.98
N THR A 19 -14.83 -5.43 -7.24
CA THR A 19 -14.77 -4.68 -8.50
C THR A 19 -13.38 -4.07 -8.71
N LEU A 20 -12.75 -3.56 -7.66
CA LEU A 20 -11.39 -3.05 -7.71
C LEU A 20 -10.40 -4.15 -8.10
N GLN A 21 -10.48 -5.33 -7.47
CA GLN A 21 -9.65 -6.48 -7.83
C GLN A 21 -9.84 -6.89 -9.29
N ASP A 22 -11.08 -6.98 -9.76
CA ASP A 22 -11.39 -7.40 -11.13
C ASP A 22 -10.81 -6.41 -12.15
N LYS A 23 -11.01 -5.10 -11.92
CA LYS A 23 -10.50 -4.05 -12.78
C LYS A 23 -8.97 -4.04 -12.83
N ILE A 24 -8.32 -4.10 -11.67
CA ILE A 24 -6.86 -4.14 -11.59
C ILE A 24 -6.31 -5.35 -12.34
N CYS A 25 -6.82 -6.54 -12.10
CA CYS A 25 -6.32 -7.75 -12.76
C CYS A 25 -6.49 -7.69 -14.29
N SER A 26 -7.66 -7.23 -14.77
CA SER A 26 -7.90 -7.07 -16.19
C SER A 26 -6.93 -6.12 -16.88
N GLU A 27 -6.69 -4.94 -16.27
CA GLU A 27 -5.78 -3.95 -16.85
C GLU A 27 -4.29 -4.40 -16.78
N LEU A 28 -3.91 -5.11 -15.72
CA LEU A 28 -2.55 -5.67 -15.60
C LEU A 28 -2.31 -6.79 -16.62
N GLU A 29 -3.31 -7.62 -16.90
CA GLU A 29 -3.22 -8.62 -17.97
C GLU A 29 -3.10 -7.99 -19.35
N ASN A 30 -3.86 -6.92 -19.58
CA ASN A 30 -3.83 -6.18 -20.85
C ASN A 30 -2.43 -5.56 -21.08
N VAL A 31 -1.85 -4.91 -20.07
CA VAL A 31 -0.55 -4.26 -20.21
C VAL A 31 0.61 -5.28 -20.25
N ASP A 32 0.50 -6.40 -19.54
CA ASP A 32 1.51 -7.48 -19.58
C ASP A 32 1.53 -8.19 -20.95
N GLY A 33 0.37 -8.35 -21.56
CA GLY A 33 0.17 -8.97 -22.89
C GLY A 33 0.35 -10.49 -22.94
N LYS A 34 1.06 -11.08 -21.97
CA LYS A 34 1.34 -12.54 -21.90
C LYS A 34 0.80 -13.15 -20.62
N GLY A 35 1.11 -12.52 -19.50
CA GLY A 35 0.75 -13.05 -18.17
C GLY A 35 -0.74 -13.09 -17.95
N LYS A 36 -1.23 -14.14 -17.28
CA LYS A 36 -2.61 -14.28 -16.83
C LYS A 36 -2.66 -14.57 -15.36
N PHE A 37 -3.66 -14.02 -14.68
CA PHE A 37 -3.90 -14.33 -13.28
C PHE A 37 -4.54 -15.71 -13.13
N THR A 38 -3.93 -16.55 -12.31
CA THR A 38 -4.58 -17.76 -11.78
C THR A 38 -5.38 -17.35 -10.56
N GLU A 39 -6.66 -17.71 -10.54
CA GLU A 39 -7.56 -17.44 -9.42
C GLU A 39 -7.69 -18.67 -8.53
N GLU A 40 -7.68 -18.44 -7.23
CA GLU A 40 -8.00 -19.42 -6.21
C GLU A 40 -8.95 -18.81 -5.18
N SER A 41 -10.16 -19.35 -5.08
CA SER A 41 -11.14 -19.02 -4.06
C SER A 41 -10.98 -19.96 -2.86
N TRP A 42 -11.10 -19.42 -1.66
CA TRP A 42 -10.95 -20.19 -0.42
C TRP A 42 -11.97 -19.75 0.64
N LEU A 43 -12.29 -20.68 1.52
CA LEU A 43 -13.22 -20.48 2.64
C LEU A 43 -12.49 -20.68 3.97
N ARG A 44 -13.00 -20.05 5.02
CA ARG A 44 -12.56 -20.24 6.41
C ARG A 44 -13.61 -20.96 7.21
N ASN A 45 -13.18 -21.83 8.10
CA ASN A 45 -14.08 -22.56 9.01
C ASN A 45 -14.82 -21.62 9.95
N GLU A 46 -14.17 -20.52 10.38
CA GLU A 46 -14.73 -19.52 11.29
C GLU A 46 -15.65 -18.51 10.60
N GLY A 47 -15.79 -18.63 9.29
CA GLY A 47 -16.63 -17.76 8.47
C GLY A 47 -15.84 -16.80 7.56
N GLY A 48 -16.40 -16.57 6.37
CA GLY A 48 -15.79 -15.79 5.32
C GLY A 48 -14.85 -16.60 4.44
N GLY A 49 -13.98 -15.90 3.72
CA GLY A 49 -13.08 -16.49 2.74
C GLY A 49 -12.35 -15.42 1.94
N GLY A 50 -11.92 -15.76 0.75
CA GLY A 50 -11.26 -14.81 -0.14
C GLY A 50 -11.06 -15.35 -1.54
N ARG A 51 -10.50 -14.48 -2.36
CA ARG A 51 -10.19 -14.73 -3.76
C ARG A 51 -8.79 -14.21 -4.04
N SER A 52 -7.82 -15.13 -4.10
CA SER A 52 -6.42 -14.80 -4.41
C SER A 52 -6.18 -14.94 -5.90
N ARG A 53 -5.60 -13.92 -6.51
CA ARG A 53 -5.17 -13.92 -7.91
C ARG A 53 -3.67 -13.70 -8.00
N VAL A 54 -2.98 -14.61 -8.67
CA VAL A 54 -1.52 -14.57 -8.82
C VAL A 54 -1.13 -14.73 -10.28
N LEU A 55 -0.38 -13.74 -10.79
CA LEU A 55 0.26 -13.80 -12.09
C LEU A 55 1.75 -14.07 -11.88
N LYS A 56 2.30 -15.03 -12.62
CA LYS A 56 3.74 -15.39 -12.58
C LYS A 56 4.31 -15.40 -13.98
N ASN A 57 5.58 -15.04 -14.10
CA ASN A 57 6.35 -15.15 -15.33
C ASN A 57 5.73 -14.43 -16.55
N GLY A 58 5.04 -13.32 -16.32
CA GLY A 58 4.51 -12.45 -17.36
C GLY A 58 5.63 -11.82 -18.22
N SER A 59 5.28 -10.97 -19.17
CA SER A 59 6.26 -10.18 -19.92
C SER A 59 6.83 -9.06 -19.05
N ILE A 60 5.99 -8.34 -18.35
CA ILE A 60 6.32 -7.19 -17.48
C ILE A 60 6.48 -7.66 -16.04
N PHE A 61 5.51 -8.41 -15.51
CA PHE A 61 5.47 -8.83 -14.12
C PHE A 61 6.15 -10.19 -13.92
N GLU A 62 7.19 -10.22 -13.09
CA GLU A 62 7.81 -11.46 -12.62
C GLU A 62 6.86 -12.18 -11.67
N GLN A 63 6.21 -11.42 -10.78
CA GLN A 63 5.11 -11.86 -9.94
C GLN A 63 4.19 -10.68 -9.64
N ALA A 64 2.89 -10.94 -9.66
CA ALA A 64 1.86 -10.02 -9.21
C ALA A 64 0.85 -10.79 -8.36
N GLY A 65 0.49 -10.26 -7.20
CA GLY A 65 -0.52 -10.82 -6.33
C GLY A 65 -1.61 -9.79 -6.06
N VAL A 66 -2.87 -10.16 -6.28
CA VAL A 66 -4.05 -9.33 -5.96
C VAL A 66 -5.01 -10.20 -5.16
N ASN A 67 -5.13 -9.91 -3.87
CA ASN A 67 -5.92 -10.69 -2.94
C ASN A 67 -7.15 -9.91 -2.47
N PHE A 68 -8.31 -10.52 -2.55
CA PHE A 68 -9.51 -10.09 -1.85
C PHE A 68 -9.76 -11.03 -0.67
N SER A 69 -10.14 -10.46 0.48
CA SER A 69 -10.57 -11.24 1.66
C SER A 69 -11.82 -10.63 2.28
N GLU A 70 -12.67 -11.51 2.78
CA GLU A 70 -13.81 -11.20 3.62
C GLU A 70 -13.78 -12.18 4.79
N VAL A 71 -13.65 -11.68 5.99
CA VAL A 71 -13.51 -12.52 7.18
C VAL A 71 -14.41 -12.02 8.29
N GLN A 72 -14.90 -12.93 9.10
CA GLN A 72 -15.76 -12.62 10.25
C GLN A 72 -15.46 -13.57 11.39
N GLY A 73 -15.90 -13.21 12.60
CA GLY A 73 -15.72 -14.02 13.77
C GLY A 73 -16.49 -13.49 14.98
N GLN A 74 -16.60 -14.32 16.00
CA GLN A 74 -17.29 -13.98 17.25
C GLN A 74 -16.37 -13.29 18.25
N GLU A 75 -15.08 -13.65 18.25
CA GLU A 75 -14.10 -13.12 19.19
C GLU A 75 -13.10 -12.22 18.48
N LEU A 76 -12.94 -11.00 19.00
CA LEU A 76 -11.98 -10.05 18.51
C LEU A 76 -10.58 -10.32 19.05
N PRO A 77 -9.52 -10.13 18.22
CA PRO A 77 -8.15 -10.10 18.71
C PRO A 77 -7.95 -9.06 19.81
N GLN A 78 -7.19 -9.42 20.84
CA GLN A 78 -6.91 -8.53 21.97
C GLN A 78 -6.28 -7.20 21.56
N SER A 79 -5.52 -7.19 20.47
CA SER A 79 -4.93 -5.98 19.89
C SER A 79 -5.97 -4.97 19.41
N ILE A 80 -7.13 -5.42 18.95
CA ILE A 80 -8.26 -4.55 18.57
C ILE A 80 -9.01 -4.10 19.82
N ILE A 81 -9.31 -5.02 20.74
CA ILE A 81 -10.04 -4.70 21.99
C ILE A 81 -9.31 -3.65 22.82
N SER A 82 -7.96 -3.72 22.88
CA SER A 82 -7.16 -2.74 23.63
C SER A 82 -7.26 -1.32 23.06
N GLN A 83 -7.52 -1.17 21.76
CA GLN A 83 -7.64 0.12 21.08
C GLN A 83 -9.09 0.58 20.94
N ARG A 84 -10.03 -0.34 20.88
CA ARG A 84 -11.47 -0.14 20.72
C ARG A 84 -12.24 -1.02 21.70
N PRO A 85 -12.21 -0.70 23.01
CA PRO A 85 -12.90 -1.49 24.05
C PRO A 85 -14.39 -1.66 23.79
N GLU A 86 -15.02 -0.67 23.13
CA GLU A 86 -16.42 -0.66 22.75
C GLU A 86 -16.81 -1.74 21.72
N ALA A 87 -15.84 -2.33 21.04
CA ALA A 87 -16.05 -3.46 20.11
C ALA A 87 -16.13 -4.82 20.83
N LYS A 88 -15.77 -4.88 22.12
CA LYS A 88 -15.74 -6.13 22.91
C LYS A 88 -17.13 -6.77 23.00
N GLY A 89 -17.19 -8.07 22.74
CA GLY A 89 -18.44 -8.84 22.84
C GLY A 89 -19.35 -8.73 21.62
N HIS A 90 -18.91 -8.08 20.57
CA HIS A 90 -19.62 -8.02 19.29
C HIS A 90 -18.99 -8.95 18.25
N GLU A 91 -19.83 -9.52 17.42
CA GLU A 91 -19.40 -10.15 16.16
C GLU A 91 -18.68 -9.10 15.31
N TRP A 92 -17.60 -9.51 14.66
CA TRP A 92 -16.82 -8.64 13.81
C TRP A 92 -16.78 -9.10 12.34
N PHE A 93 -16.61 -8.15 11.47
CA PHE A 93 -16.48 -8.31 10.03
C PHE A 93 -15.32 -7.47 9.53
N ALA A 94 -14.50 -8.02 8.66
CA ALA A 94 -13.44 -7.29 7.97
C ALA A 94 -13.39 -7.73 6.50
N THR A 95 -13.22 -6.76 5.61
CA THR A 95 -13.02 -7.05 4.18
C THR A 95 -11.95 -6.13 3.62
N GLY A 96 -11.18 -6.63 2.65
CA GLY A 96 -10.08 -5.87 2.07
C GLY A 96 -9.60 -6.43 0.74
N THR A 97 -8.99 -5.55 -0.05
CA THR A 97 -8.21 -5.92 -1.24
C THR A 97 -6.79 -5.43 -1.05
N SER A 98 -5.83 -6.35 -1.21
CA SER A 98 -4.40 -6.08 -1.12
C SER A 98 -3.70 -6.52 -2.40
N MET A 99 -2.71 -5.76 -2.82
CA MET A 99 -1.96 -6.05 -4.05
C MET A 99 -0.49 -5.71 -3.89
N VAL A 100 0.37 -6.55 -4.44
CA VAL A 100 1.78 -6.24 -4.67
C VAL A 100 2.20 -6.70 -6.06
N LEU A 101 2.89 -5.83 -6.79
CA LEU A 101 3.43 -6.12 -8.11
C LEU A 101 4.95 -6.06 -8.10
N HIS A 102 5.59 -7.11 -8.61
CA HIS A 102 7.04 -7.20 -8.76
C HIS A 102 7.42 -7.30 -10.24
N PRO A 103 7.74 -6.16 -10.90
CA PRO A 103 8.14 -6.15 -12.30
C PRO A 103 9.52 -6.77 -12.53
N LYS A 104 9.75 -7.33 -13.72
CA LYS A 104 11.04 -7.86 -14.14
C LYS A 104 12.07 -6.74 -14.35
N ASN A 105 11.65 -5.70 -15.07
CA ASN A 105 12.53 -4.57 -15.41
C ASN A 105 12.84 -3.74 -14.16
N PRO A 106 14.12 -3.52 -13.80
CA PRO A 106 14.52 -2.72 -12.63
C PRO A 106 14.08 -1.26 -12.69
N TYR A 107 13.75 -0.74 -13.85
CA TYR A 107 13.26 0.63 -14.01
C TYR A 107 11.76 0.79 -13.73
N ILE A 108 11.01 -0.32 -13.65
CA ILE A 108 9.62 -0.31 -13.23
C ILE A 108 9.57 -0.57 -11.71
N PRO A 109 8.99 0.32 -10.91
CA PRO A 109 8.90 0.16 -9.46
C PRO A 109 8.04 -1.03 -9.03
N THR A 110 8.37 -1.65 -7.91
CA THR A 110 7.39 -2.41 -7.12
C THR A 110 6.34 -1.46 -6.59
N VAL A 111 5.09 -1.88 -6.56
CA VAL A 111 3.97 -1.11 -6.04
C VAL A 111 3.10 -1.97 -5.14
N HIS A 112 2.61 -1.38 -4.07
CA HIS A 112 1.68 -1.98 -3.11
C HIS A 112 0.44 -1.12 -2.98
N LEU A 113 -0.71 -1.74 -2.79
CA LEU A 113 -1.91 -1.12 -2.26
C LEU A 113 -2.64 -2.05 -1.30
N ASN A 114 -3.39 -1.45 -0.38
CA ASN A 114 -4.33 -2.15 0.50
C ASN A 114 -5.47 -1.20 0.82
N TYR A 115 -6.71 -1.65 0.60
CA TYR A 115 -7.91 -0.94 1.06
C TYR A 115 -8.79 -1.92 1.81
N ARG A 116 -9.28 -1.50 2.98
CA ARG A 116 -9.99 -2.37 3.92
C ARG A 116 -11.09 -1.63 4.68
N TYR A 117 -12.08 -2.38 5.10
CA TYR A 117 -13.15 -1.96 5.99
C TYR A 117 -13.27 -2.96 7.15
N PHE A 118 -13.52 -2.43 8.33
CA PHE A 118 -13.77 -3.20 9.55
C PHE A 118 -15.04 -2.73 10.22
N GLU A 119 -15.77 -3.68 10.86
CA GLU A 119 -17.00 -3.43 11.59
C GLU A 119 -17.16 -4.42 12.76
N ALA A 120 -17.52 -3.93 13.93
CA ALA A 120 -17.85 -4.73 15.12
C ALA A 120 -18.87 -4.00 16.01
N GLY A 121 -20.13 -4.42 15.97
CA GLY A 121 -21.19 -3.73 16.68
C GLY A 121 -21.30 -2.25 16.30
N PRO A 122 -21.14 -1.32 17.26
CA PRO A 122 -21.21 0.11 16.99
C PRO A 122 -19.91 0.69 16.37
N VAL A 123 -18.86 -0.10 16.28
CA VAL A 123 -17.53 0.34 15.83
C VAL A 123 -17.33 -0.04 14.38
N TRP A 124 -16.83 0.90 13.60
CA TRP A 124 -16.42 0.66 12.22
C TRP A 124 -15.32 1.62 11.80
N TRP A 125 -14.52 1.25 10.84
CA TRP A 125 -13.53 2.15 10.23
C TRP A 125 -13.08 1.69 8.86
N PHE A 126 -12.56 2.64 8.09
CA PHE A 126 -11.81 2.39 6.87
C PHE A 126 -10.31 2.52 7.13
N GLY A 127 -9.53 1.70 6.44
CA GLY A 127 -8.08 1.80 6.38
C GLY A 127 -7.60 1.53 4.96
N GLY A 128 -6.42 2.01 4.64
CA GLY A 128 -5.86 1.76 3.33
C GLY A 128 -4.58 2.51 3.06
N GLY A 129 -4.09 2.33 1.85
CA GLY A 129 -2.91 3.03 1.37
C GLY A 129 -2.39 2.45 0.07
N ALA A 130 -1.49 3.20 -0.55
CA ALA A 130 -0.71 2.78 -1.69
C ALA A 130 0.67 3.40 -1.58
N ASP A 131 1.72 2.64 -1.89
CA ASP A 131 3.10 3.11 -1.88
C ASP A 131 3.92 2.52 -3.03
N LEU A 132 4.92 3.29 -3.47
CA LEU A 132 5.77 2.97 -4.60
C LEU A 132 7.21 2.70 -4.13
N THR A 133 7.81 1.62 -4.61
CA THR A 133 9.18 1.20 -4.25
C THR A 133 10.04 1.09 -5.52
N PRO A 134 10.62 2.20 -6.00
CA PRO A 134 11.53 2.18 -7.13
C PRO A 134 12.91 1.65 -6.75
N PHE A 135 13.60 1.09 -7.75
CA PHE A 135 15.02 0.71 -7.66
C PHE A 135 15.90 1.71 -8.39
N TYR A 136 15.41 2.25 -9.49
CA TYR A 136 16.01 3.33 -10.29
C TYR A 136 14.95 4.41 -10.49
N PRO A 137 14.77 5.31 -9.52
CA PRO A 137 13.69 6.29 -9.56
C PRO A 137 13.88 7.33 -10.65
N TYR A 138 12.76 7.81 -11.16
CA TYR A 138 12.61 9.02 -11.94
C TYR A 138 11.63 9.96 -11.23
N LEU A 139 12.00 11.23 -11.13
CA LEU A 139 11.18 12.18 -10.36
C LEU A 139 9.80 12.40 -10.99
N SER A 140 9.69 12.34 -12.31
CA SER A 140 8.40 12.46 -13.02
C SER A 140 7.44 11.33 -12.63
N ASP A 141 7.94 10.09 -12.52
CA ASP A 141 7.15 8.93 -12.12
C ASP A 141 6.69 9.05 -10.65
N VAL A 142 7.63 9.46 -9.77
CA VAL A 142 7.34 9.71 -8.36
C VAL A 142 6.27 10.79 -8.20
N ARG A 143 6.39 11.89 -8.93
CA ARG A 143 5.42 12.99 -8.91
C ARG A 143 4.05 12.57 -9.43
N ASN A 144 4.00 11.81 -10.53
CA ASN A 144 2.74 11.29 -11.06
C ASN A 144 2.03 10.44 -10.00
N PHE A 145 2.75 9.50 -9.38
CA PHE A 145 2.18 8.61 -8.35
C PHE A 145 1.60 9.41 -7.18
N HIS A 146 2.39 10.32 -6.60
CA HIS A 146 1.93 11.16 -5.49
C HIS A 146 0.77 12.08 -5.87
N ASN A 147 0.78 12.64 -7.08
CA ASN A 147 -0.23 13.59 -7.55
C ASN A 147 -1.60 12.93 -7.72
N GLU A 148 -1.65 11.72 -8.31
CA GLU A 148 -2.90 10.99 -8.47
C GLU A 148 -3.52 10.60 -7.11
N HIS A 149 -2.73 10.15 -6.15
CA HIS A 149 -3.21 9.86 -4.80
C HIS A 149 -3.61 11.11 -4.01
N LYS A 150 -2.89 12.22 -4.20
CA LYS A 150 -3.27 13.53 -3.64
C LYS A 150 -4.63 13.97 -4.16
N LYS A 151 -4.82 13.97 -5.48
CA LYS A 151 -6.12 14.30 -6.10
C LYS A 151 -7.26 13.42 -5.58
N ALA A 152 -7.01 12.11 -5.41
CA ALA A 152 -8.00 11.17 -4.87
C ALA A 152 -8.43 11.54 -3.45
N CYS A 153 -7.49 11.87 -2.57
CA CYS A 153 -7.77 12.33 -1.21
C CYS A 153 -8.53 13.67 -1.21
N GLU A 154 -8.06 14.64 -2.00
CA GLU A 154 -8.61 15.99 -2.03
C GLU A 154 -10.03 16.08 -2.62
N LYS A 155 -10.47 15.09 -3.40
CA LYS A 155 -11.88 14.97 -3.82
C LYS A 155 -12.84 14.79 -2.63
N VAL A 156 -12.34 14.27 -1.51
CA VAL A 156 -13.14 14.04 -0.30
C VAL A 156 -12.90 15.14 0.73
N ASP A 157 -11.64 15.41 1.06
CA ASP A 157 -11.26 16.49 1.94
C ASP A 157 -9.81 16.93 1.66
N LYS A 158 -9.58 18.25 1.54
CA LYS A 158 -8.30 18.89 1.20
C LYS A 158 -7.16 18.62 2.20
N ASP A 159 -7.49 18.17 3.40
CA ASP A 159 -6.50 17.96 4.46
C ASP A 159 -6.09 16.48 4.59
N LEU A 160 -6.80 15.54 3.96
CA LEU A 160 -6.51 14.11 4.06
C LEU A 160 -5.09 13.77 3.57
N HIS A 161 -4.68 14.25 2.40
CA HIS A 161 -3.35 13.98 1.87
C HIS A 161 -2.23 14.52 2.78
N LYS A 162 -2.44 15.68 3.40
CA LYS A 162 -1.46 16.30 4.33
C LYS A 162 -1.20 15.44 5.56
N VAL A 163 -2.16 14.58 5.93
CA VAL A 163 -2.05 13.64 7.05
C VAL A 163 -1.54 12.28 6.58
N PHE A 164 -2.08 11.77 5.48
CA PHE A 164 -1.84 10.40 5.06
C PHE A 164 -0.45 10.19 4.44
N LYS A 165 0.08 11.21 3.74
CA LYS A 165 1.44 11.13 3.18
C LYS A 165 2.51 11.05 4.27
N PRO A 166 2.58 11.93 5.28
CA PRO A 166 3.54 11.78 6.36
C PRO A 166 3.35 10.49 7.16
N TRP A 167 2.12 10.04 7.36
CA TRP A 167 1.87 8.76 8.03
C TRP A 167 2.38 7.57 7.22
N CYS A 168 2.25 7.62 5.89
CA CYS A 168 2.82 6.62 4.98
C CYS A 168 4.36 6.57 5.12
N ASP A 169 5.02 7.73 5.15
CA ASP A 169 6.47 7.81 5.31
C ASP A 169 6.94 7.17 6.63
N GLU A 170 6.20 7.40 7.72
CA GLU A 170 6.48 6.82 9.03
C GLU A 170 6.21 5.31 9.08
N TYR A 171 5.10 4.87 8.46
CA TYR A 171 4.69 3.47 8.48
C TYR A 171 5.68 2.58 7.73
N PHE A 172 6.12 2.99 6.54
CA PHE A 172 7.01 2.20 5.69
C PHE A 172 8.51 2.44 5.96
N PHE A 173 8.86 2.98 7.13
CA PHE A 173 10.25 3.23 7.52
C PHE A 173 10.88 2.02 8.21
N LEU A 174 11.99 1.51 7.65
CA LEU A 174 12.79 0.43 8.23
C LEU A 174 13.73 1.02 9.31
N LYS A 175 13.31 0.96 10.55
CA LYS A 175 14.05 1.57 11.68
C LYS A 175 15.49 1.06 11.82
N HIS A 176 15.69 -0.25 11.66
CA HIS A 176 17.02 -0.88 11.78
C HIS A 176 17.93 -0.57 10.58
N ARG A 177 17.42 -0.02 9.49
CA ARG A 177 18.18 0.44 8.32
C ARG A 177 18.28 1.95 8.22
N ASN A 178 17.49 2.69 8.98
CA ASN A 178 17.33 4.14 8.87
C ASN A 178 17.01 4.60 7.43
N GLU A 179 16.12 3.86 6.76
CA GLU A 179 15.65 4.14 5.40
C GLU A 179 14.19 3.78 5.22
N SER A 180 13.51 4.43 4.28
CA SER A 180 12.16 4.06 3.87
C SER A 180 12.20 2.88 2.89
N ARG A 181 11.14 2.05 2.89
CA ARG A 181 10.96 0.95 1.93
C ARG A 181 11.00 1.45 0.49
N GLY A 182 10.38 2.59 0.22
CA GLY A 182 10.30 3.26 -1.07
C GLY A 182 10.10 4.76 -0.92
N ILE A 183 9.43 5.38 -1.89
CA ILE A 183 9.18 6.83 -1.92
C ILE A 183 7.87 7.22 -1.20
N GLY A 184 7.19 6.26 -0.56
CA GLY A 184 5.90 6.47 0.09
C GLY A 184 4.73 6.56 -0.90
N GLY A 185 3.73 7.27 -0.49
CA GLY A 185 2.44 7.45 -1.14
C GLY A 185 1.43 7.96 -0.13
N ILE A 186 0.37 7.18 0.15
CA ILE A 186 -0.60 7.45 1.20
C ILE A 186 -0.78 6.23 2.11
N PHE A 187 -1.04 6.49 3.39
CA PHE A 187 -1.46 5.46 4.35
C PHE A 187 -2.42 6.05 5.36
N TYR A 188 -3.51 5.33 5.65
CA TYR A 188 -4.47 5.67 6.68
C TYR A 188 -5.06 4.43 7.33
N ASP A 189 -5.49 4.58 8.59
CA ASP A 189 -6.18 3.53 9.34
C ASP A 189 -7.17 4.15 10.33
N TYR A 190 -8.09 3.35 10.87
CA TYR A 190 -9.04 3.76 11.88
C TYR A 190 -9.88 5.01 11.53
N GLN A 191 -10.12 5.32 10.25
CA GLN A 191 -10.96 6.41 9.85
C GLN A 191 -12.44 6.03 10.08
N ASP A 192 -13.07 6.57 11.11
CA ASP A 192 -14.36 6.11 11.64
C ASP A 192 -15.50 7.15 11.58
N GLY A 193 -15.29 8.25 10.88
CA GLY A 193 -16.31 9.28 10.75
C GLY A 193 -16.66 10.01 12.04
N SER A 194 -15.85 9.94 13.08
CA SER A 194 -16.03 10.70 14.34
C SER A 194 -15.82 12.21 14.19
N GLY A 195 -15.44 12.66 12.99
CA GLY A 195 -15.07 14.05 12.70
C GLY A 195 -13.59 14.33 12.92
N ASN A 196 -12.79 13.33 13.27
CA ASN A 196 -11.35 13.43 13.39
C ASN A 196 -10.69 12.70 12.22
N ILE A 197 -9.61 13.27 11.68
CA ILE A 197 -8.70 12.54 10.82
C ILE A 197 -7.68 11.85 11.73
N TYR A 198 -7.72 10.52 11.81
CA TYR A 198 -6.79 9.78 12.65
C TYR A 198 -5.42 9.70 12.00
N ARG A 199 -4.39 9.81 12.86
CA ARG A 199 -3.00 9.54 12.53
C ARG A 199 -2.41 8.58 13.57
N GLY A 200 -1.59 7.63 13.16
CA GLY A 200 -0.94 6.68 14.06
C GLY A 200 0.09 7.33 14.98
N ASN A 201 0.28 6.73 16.15
CA ASN A 201 1.37 7.09 17.06
C ASN A 201 2.54 6.14 16.83
N ASN A 202 3.74 6.70 16.58
CA ASN A 202 4.95 5.99 16.16
C ASN A 202 5.50 4.96 17.14
N GLN A 203 5.08 4.94 18.39
CA GLN A 203 5.75 4.12 19.40
C GLN A 203 5.24 2.69 19.52
N ASN A 204 3.96 2.42 19.19
CA ASN A 204 3.37 1.08 19.36
C ASN A 204 2.45 0.64 18.21
N GLY A 205 2.45 1.32 17.08
CA GLY A 205 1.61 0.94 15.93
C GLY A 205 0.09 1.06 16.15
N GLY A 206 -0.34 1.57 17.28
CA GLY A 206 -1.74 1.85 17.57
C GLY A 206 -2.18 3.20 16.99
N ALA A 207 -3.47 3.33 16.65
CA ALA A 207 -4.04 4.64 16.41
C ALA A 207 -4.08 5.40 17.73
N SER A 208 -3.25 6.40 17.89
CA SER A 208 -3.56 7.44 18.85
C SER A 208 -4.58 8.36 18.20
N LYS A 209 -5.57 8.83 18.95
CA LYS A 209 -6.31 10.02 18.56
C LYS A 209 -5.26 11.06 18.23
N ALA A 210 -5.17 11.46 16.97
CA ALA A 210 -4.33 12.58 16.58
C ALA A 210 -4.90 13.80 17.28
N SER A 211 -4.46 14.03 18.48
CA SER A 211 -4.93 15.07 19.37
C SER A 211 -4.22 16.37 19.10
N GLN A 212 -3.99 16.74 17.84
CA GLN A 212 -3.56 18.08 17.52
C GLN A 212 -4.16 18.49 16.19
N ASP A 213 -5.23 19.24 16.24
CA ASP A 213 -5.68 20.29 15.29
C ASP A 213 -5.41 20.10 13.78
N ILE A 214 -5.51 18.87 13.28
CA ILE A 214 -5.64 18.64 11.84
C ILE A 214 -7.13 18.59 11.56
N GLY A 215 -7.70 19.77 11.35
CA GLY A 215 -9.05 20.03 10.88
C GLY A 215 -10.16 19.08 11.35
N ARG A 216 -11.22 19.60 11.94
CA ARG A 216 -12.48 18.85 12.08
C ARG A 216 -13.01 18.62 10.66
N SER A 217 -12.96 17.38 10.21
CA SER A 217 -13.60 17.01 8.96
C SER A 217 -15.01 16.51 9.24
N ASN A 218 -15.95 16.85 8.36
CA ASN A 218 -17.30 16.28 8.40
C ASN A 218 -17.36 14.88 7.80
N LEU A 219 -16.26 14.10 7.91
CA LEU A 219 -16.18 12.76 7.37
C LEU A 219 -17.25 11.87 8.03
N ASN A 220 -17.97 11.16 7.20
CA ASN A 220 -18.95 10.16 7.58
C ASN A 220 -18.66 8.87 6.82
N TRP A 221 -19.51 7.86 6.98
CA TRP A 221 -19.32 6.57 6.32
C TRP A 221 -19.24 6.72 4.78
N ASP A 222 -20.16 7.49 4.18
CA ASP A 222 -20.20 7.67 2.72
C ASP A 222 -18.96 8.41 2.19
N SER A 223 -18.47 9.44 2.91
CA SER A 223 -17.25 10.15 2.56
C SER A 223 -16.02 9.21 2.59
N LEU A 224 -15.93 8.36 3.63
CA LEU A 224 -14.81 7.44 3.80
C LEU A 224 -14.89 6.24 2.83
N PHE A 225 -16.12 5.83 2.48
CA PHE A 225 -16.34 4.89 1.39
C PHE A 225 -15.87 5.48 0.05
N SER A 226 -16.26 6.73 -0.26
CA SER A 226 -15.80 7.45 -1.45
C SER A 226 -14.29 7.68 -1.46
N LEU A 227 -13.67 7.88 -0.28
CA LEU A 227 -12.22 7.96 -0.16
C LEU A 227 -11.56 6.67 -0.63
N SER A 228 -12.02 5.53 -0.12
CA SER A 228 -11.47 4.22 -0.51
C SER A 228 -11.69 3.93 -2.00
N GLU A 229 -12.84 4.30 -2.55
CA GLU A 229 -13.14 4.19 -3.98
C GLU A 229 -12.20 5.07 -4.82
N ASN A 230 -12.09 6.37 -4.51
CA ASN A 230 -11.24 7.31 -5.24
C ASN A 230 -9.77 6.90 -5.19
N CYS A 231 -9.27 6.51 -4.01
CA CYS A 231 -7.89 6.05 -3.85
C CYS A 231 -7.62 4.74 -4.59
N GLY A 232 -8.57 3.80 -4.58
CA GLY A 232 -8.47 2.58 -5.38
C GLY A 232 -8.45 2.85 -6.89
N GLN A 233 -9.30 3.77 -7.36
CA GLN A 233 -9.34 4.20 -8.77
C GLN A 233 -8.09 4.97 -9.20
N ALA A 234 -7.38 5.64 -8.28
CA ALA A 234 -6.15 6.37 -8.57
C ALA A 234 -4.97 5.45 -8.90
N PHE A 235 -5.05 4.15 -8.56
CA PHE A 235 -3.95 3.20 -8.79
C PHE A 235 -3.55 3.11 -10.25
N LEU A 236 -4.46 2.80 -11.15
CA LEU A 236 -4.14 2.60 -12.57
C LEU A 236 -3.56 3.87 -13.23
N PRO A 237 -4.17 5.06 -13.11
CA PRO A 237 -3.58 6.27 -13.67
C PRO A 237 -2.25 6.69 -13.00
N SER A 238 -1.97 6.25 -11.78
CA SER A 238 -0.69 6.52 -11.13
C SER A 238 0.43 5.57 -11.56
N TYR A 239 0.11 4.35 -12.01
CA TYR A 239 1.10 3.30 -12.24
C TYR A 239 1.25 2.89 -13.71
N LEU A 240 0.17 2.81 -14.51
CA LEU A 240 0.26 2.41 -15.92
C LEU A 240 1.18 3.31 -16.75
N PRO A 241 1.16 4.66 -16.62
CA PRO A 241 2.09 5.51 -17.35
C PRO A 241 3.57 5.23 -17.03
N ILE A 242 3.89 4.75 -15.83
CA ILE A 242 5.25 4.33 -15.47
C ILE A 242 5.64 3.09 -16.26
N ILE A 243 4.75 2.10 -16.34
CA ILE A 243 4.98 0.89 -17.13
C ILE A 243 5.22 1.26 -18.61
N GLU A 244 4.33 2.07 -19.20
CA GLU A 244 4.42 2.50 -20.60
C GLU A 244 5.76 3.15 -20.92
N LYS A 245 6.26 4.01 -20.02
CA LYS A 245 7.55 4.69 -20.19
C LYS A 245 8.76 3.78 -19.99
N ARG A 246 8.68 2.80 -19.06
CA ARG A 246 9.86 2.08 -18.55
C ARG A 246 9.97 0.65 -19.06
N ALA A 247 8.90 0.04 -19.59
CA ALA A 247 8.90 -1.37 -19.98
C ALA A 247 9.93 -1.69 -21.08
N SER A 248 10.16 -0.76 -22.00
CA SER A 248 11.13 -0.92 -23.10
C SER A 248 12.56 -0.52 -22.76
N GLN A 249 12.82 0.03 -21.55
CA GLN A 249 14.18 0.39 -21.16
C GLN A 249 15.05 -0.85 -21.01
N THR A 250 16.19 -0.86 -21.69
CA THR A 250 17.18 -1.93 -21.58
C THR A 250 17.93 -1.82 -20.26
N TYR A 251 18.28 -2.96 -19.69
CA TYR A 251 19.07 -3.05 -18.47
C TYR A 251 20.06 -4.21 -18.54
N GLU A 252 21.12 -4.11 -17.77
CA GLU A 252 22.16 -5.12 -17.66
C GLU A 252 22.07 -5.90 -16.33
N SER A 253 22.97 -6.85 -16.14
CA SER A 253 23.03 -7.65 -14.91
C SER A 253 23.18 -6.79 -13.65
N LYS A 254 23.90 -5.67 -13.73
CA LYS A 254 24.13 -4.75 -12.63
C LYS A 254 22.81 -4.17 -12.09
N GLU A 255 21.95 -3.68 -12.96
CA GLU A 255 20.65 -3.12 -12.56
C GLU A 255 19.74 -4.21 -11.96
N ARG A 256 19.79 -5.42 -12.55
CA ARG A 256 19.03 -6.56 -12.02
C ARG A 256 19.54 -6.98 -10.63
N GLU A 257 20.84 -7.07 -10.42
CA GLU A 257 21.44 -7.41 -9.11
C GLU A 257 21.07 -6.38 -8.04
N PHE A 258 21.13 -5.11 -8.39
CA PHE A 258 20.71 -4.06 -7.46
C PHE A 258 19.20 -4.14 -7.13
N GLN A 259 18.35 -4.41 -8.12
CA GLN A 259 16.93 -4.67 -7.88
C GLN A 259 16.74 -5.81 -6.87
N LEU A 260 17.44 -6.95 -7.05
CA LEU A 260 17.34 -8.09 -6.14
C LEU A 260 17.82 -7.74 -4.73
N TYR A 261 18.89 -6.96 -4.61
CA TYR A 261 19.38 -6.43 -3.34
C TYR A 261 18.33 -5.54 -2.66
N ARG A 262 17.71 -4.62 -3.39
CA ARG A 262 16.65 -3.75 -2.85
C ARG A 262 15.37 -4.51 -2.52
N ARG A 263 15.05 -5.57 -3.24
CA ARG A 263 13.97 -6.49 -2.87
C ARG A 263 14.21 -7.16 -1.52
N GLY A 264 15.46 -7.39 -1.13
CA GLY A 264 15.79 -7.82 0.24
C GLY A 264 15.28 -6.83 1.30
N ARG A 265 15.41 -5.51 1.06
CA ARG A 265 14.85 -4.48 1.97
C ARG A 265 13.33 -4.51 2.02
N TYR A 266 12.69 -4.74 0.88
CA TYR A 266 11.24 -4.91 0.79
C TYR A 266 10.77 -6.12 1.62
N VAL A 267 11.45 -7.25 1.52
CA VAL A 267 11.16 -8.47 2.30
C VAL A 267 11.39 -8.23 3.79
N GLU A 268 12.47 -7.56 4.18
CA GLU A 268 12.74 -7.20 5.58
C GLU A 268 11.58 -6.41 6.19
N PHE A 269 11.07 -5.40 5.48
CA PHE A 269 9.91 -4.65 5.96
C PHE A 269 8.69 -5.55 6.13
N ASN A 270 8.33 -6.30 5.10
CA ASN A 270 7.11 -7.11 5.11
C ASN A 270 7.12 -8.19 6.21
N LEU A 271 8.25 -8.83 6.45
CA LEU A 271 8.34 -9.89 7.47
C LEU A 271 8.55 -9.39 8.89
N VAL A 272 9.23 -8.25 9.07
CA VAL A 272 9.64 -7.77 10.41
C VAL A 272 8.74 -6.65 10.93
N TRP A 273 8.24 -5.77 10.04
CA TRP A 273 7.57 -4.53 10.45
C TRP A 273 6.13 -4.42 9.97
N ASP A 274 5.73 -5.14 8.90
CA ASP A 274 4.38 -4.99 8.38
C ASP A 274 3.34 -5.62 9.31
N ARG A 275 2.53 -4.77 9.92
CA ARG A 275 1.48 -5.19 10.86
C ARG A 275 0.45 -6.08 10.21
N GLY A 276 0.13 -5.87 8.93
CA GLY A 276 -0.82 -6.68 8.18
C GLY A 276 -0.32 -8.12 8.01
N THR A 277 0.94 -8.29 7.63
CA THR A 277 1.60 -9.60 7.51
C THR A 277 1.67 -10.30 8.87
N ILE A 278 2.15 -9.60 9.91
CA ILE A 278 2.27 -10.16 11.26
C ILE A 278 0.89 -10.59 11.80
N PHE A 279 -0.11 -9.72 11.70
CA PHE A 279 -1.46 -10.01 12.13
C PHE A 279 -2.06 -11.21 11.37
N GLY A 280 -1.92 -11.23 10.05
CA GLY A 280 -2.42 -12.32 9.22
C GLY A 280 -1.83 -13.69 9.62
N LEU A 281 -0.52 -13.75 9.85
CA LEU A 281 0.16 -14.97 10.28
C LEU A 281 -0.22 -15.37 11.70
N GLN A 282 -0.36 -14.43 12.63
CA GLN A 282 -0.75 -14.70 14.03
C GLN A 282 -2.21 -15.14 14.18
N THR A 283 -3.09 -14.75 13.26
CA THR A 283 -4.53 -15.10 13.28
C THR A 283 -4.88 -16.30 12.40
N ASN A 284 -3.89 -17.13 12.05
CA ASN A 284 -4.07 -18.29 11.16
C ASN A 284 -4.68 -17.92 9.80
N GLY A 285 -4.35 -16.73 9.29
CA GLY A 285 -4.68 -16.35 7.92
C GLY A 285 -4.03 -17.28 6.91
N ARG A 286 -4.58 -17.33 5.69
CA ARG A 286 -4.04 -18.18 4.63
C ARG A 286 -2.63 -17.73 4.24
N THR A 287 -1.60 -18.49 4.64
CA THR A 287 -0.18 -18.17 4.48
C THR A 287 0.18 -17.84 3.03
N GLU A 288 -0.30 -18.64 2.06
CA GLU A 288 -0.03 -18.41 0.62
C GLU A 288 -0.57 -17.07 0.14
N SER A 289 -1.76 -16.66 0.61
CA SER A 289 -2.37 -15.38 0.27
C SER A 289 -1.68 -14.18 0.94
N ILE A 290 -1.03 -14.39 2.08
CA ILE A 290 -0.26 -13.38 2.79
C ILE A 290 1.11 -13.21 2.12
N LEU A 291 1.84 -14.32 1.94
CA LEU A 291 3.21 -14.31 1.45
C LEU A 291 3.35 -14.14 -0.08
N MET A 292 2.24 -14.18 -0.84
CA MET A 292 2.27 -13.82 -2.27
C MET A 292 2.68 -12.36 -2.51
N SER A 293 2.70 -11.52 -1.47
CA SER A 293 3.21 -10.14 -1.50
C SER A 293 4.73 -10.05 -1.62
N LEU A 294 5.44 -11.14 -1.37
CA LEU A 294 6.90 -11.17 -1.46
C LEU A 294 7.36 -11.36 -2.91
N PRO A 295 8.52 -10.79 -3.29
CA PRO A 295 9.10 -11.04 -4.60
C PRO A 295 9.57 -12.50 -4.71
N PRO A 296 9.52 -13.11 -5.93
CA PRO A 296 9.98 -14.49 -6.12
C PRO A 296 11.49 -14.66 -5.92
N LEU A 297 12.26 -13.59 -6.09
CA LEU A 297 13.70 -13.53 -5.89
C LEU A 297 14.07 -12.26 -5.11
N ALA A 298 14.94 -12.42 -4.13
CA ALA A 298 15.54 -11.34 -3.37
C ALA A 298 17.00 -11.72 -3.01
N ARG A 299 17.81 -10.73 -2.69
CA ARG A 299 19.22 -10.93 -2.36
C ARG A 299 19.61 -10.09 -1.14
N TRP A 300 20.44 -10.63 -0.28
CA TRP A 300 21.10 -9.91 0.80
C TRP A 300 22.60 -9.89 0.54
N GLU A 301 23.22 -8.75 0.78
CA GLU A 301 24.64 -8.55 0.60
C GLU A 301 25.22 -7.89 1.85
N TYR A 302 26.28 -8.48 2.41
CA TYR A 302 26.93 -7.97 3.58
C TYR A 302 27.75 -6.71 3.24
N GLY A 303 27.47 -5.60 3.92
CA GLY A 303 28.25 -4.37 3.78
C GLY A 303 28.17 -3.68 2.42
N TYR A 304 27.07 -3.89 1.66
CA TYR A 304 26.88 -3.23 0.36
C TYR A 304 27.02 -1.71 0.47
N LYS A 305 27.81 -1.13 -0.43
CA LYS A 305 27.97 0.33 -0.58
C LYS A 305 27.82 0.69 -2.05
N ALA A 306 26.87 1.57 -2.35
CA ALA A 306 26.70 2.11 -3.69
C ALA A 306 27.92 2.96 -4.10
N LYS A 307 28.27 2.94 -5.38
CA LYS A 307 29.33 3.80 -5.92
C LYS A 307 28.90 5.25 -5.86
N LYS A 308 29.79 6.12 -5.36
CA LYS A 308 29.54 7.56 -5.27
C LYS A 308 29.17 8.14 -6.65
N GLY A 309 28.11 8.96 -6.69
CA GLY A 309 27.57 9.57 -7.91
C GLY A 309 26.80 8.60 -8.81
N SER A 310 26.53 7.37 -8.35
CA SER A 310 25.71 6.42 -9.10
C SER A 310 24.22 6.57 -8.79
N ARG A 311 23.35 6.06 -9.66
CA ARG A 311 21.91 6.03 -9.45
C ARG A 311 21.52 5.22 -8.21
N GLU A 312 22.29 4.19 -7.89
CA GLU A 312 22.13 3.37 -6.70
C GLU A 312 22.39 4.19 -5.42
N GLU A 313 23.41 5.09 -5.44
CA GLU A 313 23.65 6.01 -4.34
C GLU A 313 22.52 7.04 -4.22
N PHE A 314 22.06 7.60 -5.33
CA PHE A 314 20.94 8.55 -5.31
C PHE A 314 19.67 7.93 -4.73
N LEU A 315 19.36 6.66 -5.08
CA LEU A 315 18.27 5.97 -4.44
C LEU A 315 18.46 5.94 -2.92
N THR A 316 19.60 5.43 -2.45
CA THR A 316 19.82 5.16 -1.02
C THR A 316 20.03 6.41 -0.18
N SER A 317 20.51 7.50 -0.76
CA SER A 317 20.77 8.74 -0.04
C SER A 317 19.60 9.75 -0.07
N ILE A 318 18.77 9.71 -1.12
CA ILE A 318 17.73 10.71 -1.37
C ILE A 318 16.34 10.06 -1.38
N PHE A 319 16.11 9.05 -2.24
CA PHE A 319 14.77 8.52 -2.49
C PHE A 319 14.28 7.56 -1.40
N THR A 320 15.14 7.07 -0.53
CA THR A 320 14.76 6.33 0.68
C THR A 320 14.59 7.21 1.92
N LYS A 321 14.49 8.52 1.71
CA LYS A 321 14.20 9.50 2.76
C LYS A 321 12.89 10.20 2.46
N PRO A 322 12.08 10.54 3.48
CA PRO A 322 10.87 11.34 3.28
C PRO A 322 11.20 12.69 2.60
N GLN A 323 10.48 13.02 1.56
CA GLN A 323 10.67 14.25 0.77
C GLN A 323 9.32 14.91 0.48
N ASP A 324 9.32 16.19 0.16
CA ASP A 324 8.21 16.86 -0.53
C ASP A 324 8.36 16.68 -2.04
N TRP A 325 7.98 15.49 -2.52
CA TRP A 325 8.14 15.10 -3.91
C TRP A 325 7.50 16.09 -4.92
N LEU A 326 6.41 16.72 -4.52
CA LEU A 326 5.62 17.57 -5.41
C LEU A 326 6.17 19.00 -5.53
N ASN A 327 6.78 19.54 -4.47
CA ASN A 327 7.09 20.97 -4.41
C ASN A 327 8.58 21.29 -4.23
N ASP A 328 9.44 20.31 -3.93
CA ASP A 328 10.87 20.56 -3.70
C ASP A 328 11.59 20.92 -5.02
N LYS A 329 11.87 22.22 -5.19
CA LYS A 329 12.59 22.76 -6.35
C LYS A 329 14.08 22.42 -6.37
N LYS A 330 14.69 22.19 -5.20
CA LYS A 330 16.11 21.78 -5.11
C LYS A 330 16.27 20.36 -5.58
N LEU A 331 15.38 19.48 -5.15
CA LEU A 331 15.32 18.09 -5.62
C LEU A 331 15.06 18.04 -7.13
N GLU A 332 14.13 18.84 -7.65
CA GLU A 332 13.86 18.94 -9.08
C GLU A 332 15.11 19.29 -9.88
N LYS A 333 15.81 20.36 -9.47
CA LYS A 333 17.06 20.79 -10.10
C LYS A 333 18.11 19.69 -10.07
N PHE A 334 18.32 19.06 -8.91
CA PHE A 334 19.24 17.92 -8.77
C PHE A 334 18.89 16.78 -9.73
N CYS A 335 17.61 16.42 -9.85
CA CYS A 335 17.18 15.33 -10.73
C CYS A 335 17.39 15.67 -12.22
N ILE A 336 17.19 16.90 -12.63
CA ILE A 336 17.48 17.36 -14.00
C ILE A 336 18.99 17.26 -14.28
N GLU A 337 19.83 17.79 -13.40
CA GLU A 337 21.30 17.81 -13.55
C GLU A 337 21.91 16.38 -13.59
N ASN A 338 21.25 15.40 -13.00
CA ASN A 338 21.71 14.00 -12.95
C ASN A 338 20.95 13.06 -13.90
N ASN A 339 20.13 13.56 -14.83
CA ASN A 339 19.34 12.78 -15.80
C ASN A 339 18.44 11.72 -15.15
N ILE A 340 17.80 12.08 -14.02
CA ILE A 340 16.85 11.23 -13.29
C ILE A 340 15.49 11.94 -13.08
N PHE A 341 15.21 12.95 -13.89
CA PHE A 341 13.91 13.62 -13.86
C PHE A 341 12.87 12.80 -14.66
N ASP A 342 13.20 12.39 -15.89
CA ASP A 342 12.29 11.66 -16.80
C ASP A 342 12.99 10.49 -17.53
#